data_6e8ace5c43ad05137917e7d7583a1f66
#
_entry.id   6e8ace5c43ad05137917e7d7583a1f66
#
_cell.length_a   1.000
_cell.length_b   1.000
_cell.length_c   1.000
_cell.angle_alpha   90.00
_cell.angle_beta   90.00
_cell.angle_gamma   90.00
#
_symmetry.space_group_name_H-M   'P 1'
#
loop_
_entity.id
_entity.type
_entity.pdbx_description
1 polymer ?
#
loop_
_entity_poly.entity_id
_entity_poly.type
_entity_poly.pdbx_seq_one_letter_code
_entity_poly.pdbx_strand_id
1 'polypeptide(L)'
;MTRSPRSLAVSIAVLAGALTLAITLPGTAAAQAAASAARSVSFTATPGEARGTLVLPLGSAADLEGPGSGLDEATRLGVERAIASANFSYRARQTLTLRGIGSWDRILLVGVGTASDTRDTQWAGAVAGRTLLGEDGPVTVMAGALPASRVAAFATGMGIGHYRSDLYTSARTGAAPAGPLTLVTDHGAAARTEFEGRGAALVEAMAWARDITNEPANVIYPETFVESARAAFAGIRGVSIEVLDVPAMERLGMGALLGVGRGSERPPRLLVVRYRGAGAPEGGPIALVGKGITFDSGGISIKPSAGMGNMKMDMSGAAAVVGSTLALARSGAPVNVVAVAALAENMPDGTAIRPGDVLTAMNGKTIEIISTDAEGRLVLADALIWIERNLNPSVIVDVATLTGAVGGALGDDYAGLFSRHDALAAQIEAAADATGEDVWRLPLHPSYAQDTSSTIADIKNSGEGGAGAGTGAWFIGEFISRDIPWAHLDIANMAYGGPSDWKPAGAAGYGVRLLDQFVRDFTPVPRGAANAGQ
;
A
#
# COMPACT_ATOMS: atom_id res chain seq x y z
N MET A 1 52.91 52.45 -56.07
CA MET A 1 53.53 51.99 -54.82
C MET A 1 52.44 51.85 -53.77
N THR A 2 51.79 50.71 -53.73
CA THR A 2 50.78 50.42 -52.69
C THR A 2 50.93 48.93 -52.29
N ARG A 3 51.32 48.71 -51.08
CA ARG A 3 51.48 47.37 -50.46
C ARG A 3 50.12 46.92 -49.89
N SER A 4 49.69 45.72 -50.28
CA SER A 4 48.59 44.98 -49.72
C SER A 4 48.96 44.28 -48.40
N PRO A 5 48.11 44.24 -47.38
CA PRO A 5 48.34 43.40 -46.23
C PRO A 5 47.66 42.02 -46.40
N ARG A 6 48.40 40.97 -46.10
CA ARG A 6 47.95 39.57 -46.04
C ARG A 6 47.13 39.35 -44.74
N SER A 7 45.93 38.81 -44.89
CA SER A 7 45.09 38.35 -43.82
C SER A 7 45.51 36.94 -43.38
N LEU A 8 45.83 36.77 -42.07
CA LEU A 8 46.04 35.50 -41.40
C LEU A 8 44.68 35.01 -40.91
N ALA A 9 44.19 33.92 -41.45
CA ALA A 9 43.01 33.22 -40.91
C ALA A 9 43.47 32.26 -39.79
N VAL A 10 43.02 32.52 -38.56
CA VAL A 10 43.19 31.59 -37.43
C VAL A 10 41.91 30.75 -37.31
N SER A 11 42.04 29.45 -37.58
CA SER A 11 40.96 28.48 -37.40
C SER A 11 40.91 28.09 -35.92
N ILE A 12 39.84 28.47 -35.21
CA ILE A 12 39.55 27.99 -33.84
C ILE A 12 38.67 26.75 -33.99
N ALA A 13 39.23 25.57 -33.68
CA ALA A 13 38.47 24.35 -33.52
C ALA A 13 37.80 24.34 -32.12
N VAL A 14 36.46 24.47 -32.11
CA VAL A 14 35.67 24.30 -30.89
C VAL A 14 35.40 22.81 -30.69
N LEU A 15 36.09 22.19 -29.74
CA LEU A 15 35.76 20.85 -29.24
C LEU A 15 34.53 20.98 -28.33
N ALA A 16 33.35 20.60 -28.82
CA ALA A 16 32.16 20.41 -28.03
C ALA A 16 32.22 19.06 -27.32
N GLY A 17 32.79 19.01 -26.12
CA GLY A 17 32.68 17.89 -25.20
C GLY A 17 31.28 17.92 -24.55
N ALA A 18 30.38 17.04 -24.99
CA ALA A 18 29.11 16.80 -24.30
C ALA A 18 29.40 16.07 -22.98
N LEU A 19 29.45 16.80 -21.89
CA LEU A 19 29.45 16.24 -20.53
C LEU A 19 27.98 15.86 -20.21
N THR A 20 27.62 14.60 -20.44
CA THR A 20 26.36 14.03 -19.92
C THR A 20 26.52 13.88 -18.41
N LEU A 21 26.02 14.88 -17.68
CA LEU A 21 25.82 14.78 -16.23
C LEU A 21 24.66 13.79 -16.02
N ALA A 22 24.97 12.55 -15.65
CA ALA A 22 23.97 11.62 -15.15
C ALA A 22 23.49 12.15 -13.80
N ILE A 23 22.36 12.88 -13.79
CA ILE A 23 21.65 13.22 -12.56
C ILE A 23 21.01 11.94 -12.07
N THR A 24 21.67 11.24 -11.14
CA THR A 24 21.05 10.15 -10.39
C THR A 24 20.01 10.77 -9.48
N LEU A 25 18.73 10.51 -9.79
CA LEU A 25 17.60 10.94 -8.95
C LEU A 25 17.74 10.27 -7.57
N PRO A 26 17.61 11.02 -6.47
CA PRO A 26 17.77 10.46 -5.11
C PRO A 26 16.78 9.33 -4.77
N GLY A 27 15.63 9.24 -5.46
CA GLY A 27 14.64 8.17 -5.27
C GLY A 27 15.14 6.77 -5.63
N THR A 28 16.03 6.64 -6.62
CA THR A 28 16.59 5.32 -6.99
C THR A 28 17.57 4.81 -5.93
N ALA A 29 18.28 5.69 -5.25
CA ALA A 29 19.21 5.33 -4.19
C ALA A 29 18.48 4.90 -2.90
N ALA A 30 17.35 5.53 -2.57
CA ALA A 30 16.54 5.17 -1.38
C ALA A 30 15.84 3.82 -1.55
N ALA A 31 15.25 3.54 -2.72
CA ALA A 31 14.63 2.24 -3.01
C ALA A 31 15.68 1.10 -3.03
N GLN A 32 16.89 1.37 -3.53
CA GLN A 32 17.98 0.41 -3.53
C GLN A 32 18.55 0.17 -2.12
N ALA A 33 18.54 1.20 -1.25
CA ALA A 33 18.93 1.09 0.16
C ALA A 33 17.90 0.31 1.00
N ALA A 34 16.60 0.42 0.69
CA ALA A 34 15.54 -0.35 1.37
C ALA A 34 15.63 -1.85 1.04
N ALA A 35 15.88 -2.20 -0.21
CA ALA A 35 16.08 -3.59 -0.63
C ALA A 35 17.34 -4.22 -0.02
N SER A 36 18.38 -3.44 0.25
CA SER A 36 19.63 -3.92 0.87
C SER A 36 19.52 -4.18 2.38
N ALA A 37 18.48 -3.67 3.04
CA ALA A 37 18.25 -3.84 4.49
C ALA A 37 17.39 -5.07 4.84
N ALA A 38 16.79 -5.72 3.85
CA ALA A 38 15.99 -6.92 4.07
C ALA A 38 16.87 -8.12 4.46
N ARG A 39 16.42 -8.89 5.47
CA ARG A 39 17.07 -10.16 5.83
C ARG A 39 16.85 -11.21 4.75
N SER A 40 17.90 -11.93 4.39
CA SER A 40 17.74 -13.16 3.58
C SER A 40 17.01 -14.21 4.42
N VAL A 41 15.98 -14.85 3.85
CA VAL A 41 15.15 -15.85 4.54
C VAL A 41 15.54 -17.25 4.09
N SER A 42 15.73 -18.16 5.06
CA SER A 42 16.03 -19.57 4.80
C SER A 42 15.23 -20.50 5.73
N PHE A 43 15.00 -21.72 5.27
CA PHE A 43 14.25 -22.75 6.01
C PHE A 43 15.12 -24.01 6.13
N THR A 44 15.23 -24.56 7.35
CA THR A 44 16.04 -25.74 7.64
C THR A 44 15.36 -26.63 8.68
N ALA A 45 15.69 -27.93 8.68
CA ALA A 45 15.20 -28.86 9.70
C ALA A 45 16.05 -28.84 10.98
N THR A 46 17.30 -28.36 10.91
CA THR A 46 18.22 -28.36 12.05
C THR A 46 18.68 -26.94 12.37
N PRO A 47 18.73 -26.56 13.65
CA PRO A 47 19.32 -25.30 14.05
C PRO A 47 20.83 -25.31 13.74
N GLY A 48 21.36 -24.14 13.38
CA GLY A 48 22.79 -23.90 13.33
C GLY A 48 23.38 -23.67 14.73
N GLU A 49 24.59 -23.11 14.77
CA GLU A 49 25.21 -22.71 16.04
C GLU A 49 24.33 -21.68 16.77
N ALA A 50 24.19 -21.83 18.08
CA ALA A 50 23.48 -20.90 18.95
C ALA A 50 24.25 -19.58 19.06
N ARG A 51 23.85 -18.59 18.25
CA ARG A 51 24.42 -17.24 18.22
C ARG A 51 23.39 -16.22 17.71
N GLY A 52 23.55 -14.96 18.10
CA GLY A 52 22.63 -13.90 17.74
C GLY A 52 21.30 -14.02 18.48
N THR A 53 20.21 -13.73 17.78
CA THR A 53 18.86 -13.73 18.38
C THR A 53 18.10 -15.02 18.07
N LEU A 54 17.58 -15.64 19.11
CA LEU A 54 16.59 -16.72 19.03
C LEU A 54 15.18 -16.12 19.13
N VAL A 55 14.27 -16.53 18.25
CA VAL A 55 12.83 -16.19 18.31
C VAL A 55 12.04 -17.47 18.54
N LEU A 56 11.16 -17.45 19.54
CA LEU A 56 10.29 -18.57 19.90
C LEU A 56 8.83 -18.14 19.74
N PRO A 57 8.15 -18.52 18.65
CA PRO A 57 6.70 -18.35 18.50
C PRO A 57 5.99 -19.42 19.34
N LEU A 58 5.27 -18.99 20.38
CA LEU A 58 4.66 -19.86 21.39
C LEU A 58 3.14 -19.65 21.46
N GLY A 59 2.37 -20.72 21.33
CA GLY A 59 0.94 -20.75 21.60
C GLY A 59 0.60 -21.27 23.00
N SER A 60 1.54 -22.04 23.59
CA SER A 60 1.40 -22.63 24.92
C SER A 60 2.77 -23.03 25.50
N ALA A 61 2.81 -23.48 26.76
CA ALA A 61 4.00 -24.03 27.39
C ALA A 61 4.48 -25.32 26.70
N ALA A 62 3.58 -26.11 26.12
CA ALA A 62 3.92 -27.36 25.44
C ALA A 62 4.85 -27.16 24.23
N ASP A 63 4.86 -25.97 23.63
CA ASP A 63 5.73 -25.64 22.49
C ASP A 63 7.22 -25.62 22.88
N LEU A 64 7.53 -25.55 24.17
CA LEU A 64 8.90 -25.64 24.70
C LEU A 64 9.40 -27.08 24.93
N GLU A 65 8.49 -28.07 24.94
CA GLU A 65 8.82 -29.45 25.33
C GLU A 65 9.05 -30.39 24.13
N GLY A 66 8.67 -29.99 22.93
CA GLY A 66 8.73 -30.83 21.74
C GLY A 66 10.13 -30.95 21.12
N PRO A 67 10.37 -31.99 20.28
CA PRO A 67 11.61 -32.15 19.52
C PRO A 67 11.95 -30.95 18.62
N GLY A 68 10.94 -30.13 18.31
CA GLY A 68 11.09 -28.92 17.50
C GLY A 68 11.52 -27.67 18.30
N SER A 69 11.62 -27.72 19.62
CA SER A 69 12.07 -26.58 20.42
C SER A 69 13.56 -26.25 20.18
N GLY A 70 14.38 -27.29 19.88
CA GLY A 70 15.83 -27.18 19.66
C GLY A 70 16.61 -26.53 20.80
N LEU A 71 15.97 -26.38 21.97
CA LEU A 71 16.60 -25.83 23.16
C LEU A 71 17.31 -26.91 23.97
N ASP A 72 18.51 -26.61 24.43
CA ASP A 72 19.12 -27.41 25.50
C ASP A 72 18.33 -27.24 26.80
N GLU A 73 18.48 -28.23 27.71
CA GLU A 73 17.69 -28.28 28.95
C GLU A 73 17.89 -27.03 29.82
N ALA A 74 19.11 -26.52 29.93
CA ALA A 74 19.41 -25.37 30.76
C ALA A 74 18.74 -24.09 30.21
N THR A 75 18.78 -23.91 28.89
CA THR A 75 18.11 -22.82 28.20
C THR A 75 16.59 -22.92 28.35
N ARG A 76 16.01 -24.11 28.17
CA ARG A 76 14.57 -24.35 28.34
C ARG A 76 14.09 -23.99 29.75
N LEU A 77 14.76 -24.51 30.78
CA LEU A 77 14.44 -24.20 32.18
C LEU A 77 14.58 -22.71 32.51
N GLY A 78 15.54 -22.00 31.86
CA GLY A 78 15.69 -20.57 32.00
C GLY A 78 14.52 -19.80 31.39
N VAL A 79 14.05 -20.20 30.20
CA VAL A 79 12.89 -19.63 29.51
C VAL A 79 11.61 -19.88 30.32
N GLU A 80 11.37 -21.09 30.81
CA GLU A 80 10.19 -21.41 31.63
C GLU A 80 10.09 -20.56 32.89
N ARG A 81 11.21 -20.39 33.62
CA ARG A 81 11.25 -19.49 34.79
C ARG A 81 10.94 -18.06 34.43
N ALA A 82 11.45 -17.58 33.29
CA ALA A 82 11.17 -16.22 32.80
C ALA A 82 9.70 -16.02 32.42
N ILE A 83 9.09 -17.00 31.76
CA ILE A 83 7.66 -17.04 31.43
C ILE A 83 6.82 -16.92 32.70
N ALA A 84 7.11 -17.74 33.69
CA ALA A 84 6.38 -17.74 34.98
C ALA A 84 6.56 -16.40 35.72
N SER A 85 7.79 -15.87 35.79
CA SER A 85 8.10 -14.61 36.46
C SER A 85 7.45 -13.39 35.78
N ALA A 86 7.39 -13.38 34.44
CA ALA A 86 6.83 -12.28 33.67
C ALA A 86 5.29 -12.40 33.43
N ASN A 87 4.65 -13.46 33.90
CA ASN A 87 3.26 -13.80 33.61
C ASN A 87 2.97 -13.78 32.09
N PHE A 88 3.89 -14.35 31.29
CA PHE A 88 3.70 -14.46 29.85
C PHE A 88 2.58 -15.45 29.56
N SER A 89 1.53 -15.00 28.89
CA SER A 89 0.25 -15.74 28.72
C SER A 89 0.02 -16.26 27.30
N TYR A 90 1.04 -16.23 26.45
CA TYR A 90 1.01 -16.75 25.07
C TYR A 90 -0.01 -16.07 24.13
N ARG A 91 -0.65 -14.96 24.58
CA ARG A 91 -1.61 -14.22 23.73
C ARG A 91 -0.94 -13.75 22.44
N ALA A 92 -1.69 -13.78 21.36
CA ALA A 92 -1.22 -13.28 20.08
C ALA A 92 -0.57 -11.89 20.24
N ARG A 93 0.60 -11.70 19.61
CA ARG A 93 1.38 -10.45 19.61
C ARG A 93 2.06 -10.08 20.96
N GLN A 94 1.82 -10.82 22.05
CA GLN A 94 2.55 -10.61 23.30
C GLN A 94 4.03 -10.94 23.10
N THR A 95 4.94 -10.11 23.60
CA THR A 95 6.39 -10.35 23.52
C THR A 95 7.06 -10.35 24.89
N LEU A 96 8.14 -11.12 25.02
CA LEU A 96 9.03 -11.10 26.17
C LEU A 96 10.47 -11.27 25.67
N THR A 97 11.32 -10.29 25.98
CA THR A 97 12.74 -10.34 25.63
C THR A 97 13.57 -10.80 26.82
N LEU A 98 14.42 -11.81 26.60
CA LEU A 98 15.32 -12.37 27.58
C LEU A 98 16.78 -12.19 27.14
N ARG A 99 17.69 -12.00 28.08
CA ARG A 99 19.14 -11.93 27.87
C ARG A 99 19.86 -12.75 28.91
N GLY A 100 21.04 -13.29 28.57
CA GLY A 100 21.86 -14.06 29.50
C GLY A 100 21.29 -15.46 29.80
N ILE A 101 20.53 -16.06 28.90
CA ILE A 101 20.01 -17.41 28.99
C ILE A 101 20.61 -18.28 27.89
N GLY A 102 21.29 -19.34 28.23
CA GLY A 102 21.98 -20.24 27.30
C GLY A 102 23.10 -19.50 26.54
N SER A 103 23.36 -19.94 25.32
CA SER A 103 24.40 -19.41 24.44
C SER A 103 23.89 -18.31 23.48
N TRP A 104 22.63 -17.90 23.60
CA TRP A 104 22.04 -16.89 22.76
C TRP A 104 22.28 -15.47 23.30
N ASP A 105 22.62 -14.53 22.43
CA ASP A 105 22.77 -13.12 22.82
C ASP A 105 21.43 -12.54 23.31
N ARG A 106 20.34 -13.03 22.73
CA ARG A 106 18.97 -12.62 23.02
C ARG A 106 18.00 -13.74 22.70
N ILE A 107 16.96 -13.91 23.54
CA ILE A 107 15.81 -14.74 23.22
C ILE A 107 14.56 -13.85 23.22
N LEU A 108 13.81 -13.88 22.13
CA LEU A 108 12.53 -13.19 21.97
C LEU A 108 11.39 -14.22 21.95
N LEU A 109 10.56 -14.23 22.99
CA LEU A 109 9.32 -14.99 23.00
C LEU A 109 8.23 -14.16 22.34
N VAL A 110 7.44 -14.78 21.47
CA VAL A 110 6.33 -14.13 20.77
C VAL A 110 5.10 -15.01 20.88
N GLY A 111 4.05 -14.50 21.50
CA GLY A 111 2.77 -15.21 21.58
C GLY A 111 2.12 -15.27 20.20
N VAL A 112 1.71 -16.47 19.78
CA VAL A 112 0.94 -16.72 18.55
C VAL A 112 -0.53 -17.02 18.82
N GLY A 113 -0.93 -16.98 20.12
CA GLY A 113 -2.28 -17.33 20.53
C GLY A 113 -2.58 -18.83 20.40
N THR A 114 -3.76 -19.22 20.84
CA THR A 114 -4.24 -20.61 20.77
C THR A 114 -4.94 -20.93 19.45
N ALA A 115 -5.28 -19.91 18.64
CA ALA A 115 -5.92 -20.09 17.34
C ALA A 115 -4.95 -20.70 16.32
N SER A 116 -5.46 -21.58 15.49
CA SER A 116 -4.69 -22.19 14.38
C SER A 116 -4.58 -21.27 13.16
N ASP A 117 -4.82 -19.98 13.33
CA ASP A 117 -5.01 -18.98 12.29
C ASP A 117 -3.66 -18.48 11.74
N THR A 118 -3.55 -18.43 10.41
CA THR A 118 -2.39 -17.85 9.72
C THR A 118 -2.29 -16.34 9.90
N ARG A 119 -3.41 -15.65 10.03
CA ARG A 119 -3.50 -14.20 10.29
C ARG A 119 -2.76 -13.83 11.58
N ASP A 120 -3.15 -14.43 12.71
CA ASP A 120 -2.55 -14.14 14.01
C ASP A 120 -1.06 -14.49 14.05
N THR A 121 -0.68 -15.57 13.34
CA THR A 121 0.73 -15.95 13.19
C THR A 121 1.51 -14.95 12.36
N GLN A 122 0.93 -14.40 11.30
CA GLN A 122 1.56 -13.34 10.50
C GLN A 122 1.77 -12.05 11.31
N TRP A 123 0.75 -11.67 12.09
CA TRP A 123 0.86 -10.51 12.98
C TRP A 123 1.91 -10.71 14.09
N ALA A 124 1.98 -11.90 14.68
CA ALA A 124 3.03 -12.24 15.63
C ALA A 124 4.43 -12.13 15.01
N GLY A 125 4.58 -12.59 13.77
CA GLY A 125 5.79 -12.39 12.98
C GLY A 125 6.11 -10.92 12.75
N ALA A 126 5.10 -10.08 12.44
CA ALA A 126 5.31 -8.65 12.22
C ALA A 126 5.78 -7.93 13.50
N VAL A 127 5.21 -8.28 14.65
CA VAL A 127 5.67 -7.78 15.96
C VAL A 127 7.09 -8.23 16.25
N ALA A 128 7.44 -9.49 15.95
CA ALA A 128 8.82 -9.97 16.08
C ALA A 128 9.79 -9.18 15.19
N GLY A 129 9.47 -9.02 13.91
CA GLY A 129 10.26 -8.25 12.97
C GLY A 129 10.48 -6.80 13.42
N ARG A 130 9.42 -6.16 13.92
CA ARG A 130 9.47 -4.80 14.47
C ARG A 130 10.33 -4.71 15.73
N THR A 131 10.21 -5.70 16.64
CA THR A 131 10.99 -5.75 17.90
C THR A 131 12.48 -5.93 17.63
N LEU A 132 12.83 -6.57 16.51
CA LEU A 132 14.22 -6.81 16.09
C LEU A 132 14.77 -5.74 15.13
N LEU A 133 14.05 -4.65 14.94
CA LEU A 133 14.53 -3.55 14.13
C LEU A 133 15.75 -2.91 14.82
N GLY A 134 16.89 -2.86 14.11
CA GLY A 134 18.17 -2.41 14.67
C GLY A 134 19.06 -3.55 15.22
N GLU A 135 18.61 -4.79 15.17
CA GLU A 135 19.49 -5.95 15.41
C GLU A 135 20.12 -6.39 14.08
N ASP A 136 21.42 -6.22 13.96
CA ASP A 136 22.14 -6.52 12.70
C ASP A 136 22.62 -7.99 12.64
N GLY A 137 22.60 -8.73 13.78
CA GLY A 137 23.04 -10.11 13.86
C GLY A 137 22.10 -11.12 13.21
N PRO A 138 22.52 -12.40 13.13
CA PRO A 138 21.66 -13.47 12.64
C PRO A 138 20.46 -13.70 13.56
N VAL A 139 19.33 -14.07 12.96
CA VAL A 139 18.07 -14.41 13.68
C VAL A 139 17.67 -15.83 13.34
N THR A 140 17.48 -16.64 14.36
CA THR A 140 16.97 -18.01 14.25
C THR A 140 15.56 -18.08 14.85
N VAL A 141 14.59 -18.56 14.11
CA VAL A 141 13.21 -18.80 14.58
C VAL A 141 13.04 -20.30 14.75
N MET A 142 12.75 -20.75 15.97
CA MET A 142 12.39 -22.14 16.24
C MET A 142 10.89 -22.29 16.02
N ALA A 143 10.48 -22.59 14.80
CA ALA A 143 9.08 -22.71 14.42
C ALA A 143 8.49 -24.11 14.75
N GLY A 144 9.35 -25.06 15.09
CA GLY A 144 8.97 -26.37 15.63
C GLY A 144 7.88 -27.06 14.82
N ALA A 145 6.81 -27.43 15.51
CA ALA A 145 5.66 -28.15 14.96
C ALA A 145 4.61 -27.26 14.27
N LEU A 146 4.87 -25.97 14.05
CA LEU A 146 3.93 -25.14 13.29
C LEU A 146 3.76 -25.69 11.85
N PRO A 147 2.52 -25.78 11.34
CA PRO A 147 2.27 -26.16 9.95
C PRO A 147 3.01 -25.24 8.98
N ALA A 148 3.33 -25.74 7.79
CA ALA A 148 4.07 -24.99 6.76
C ALA A 148 3.48 -23.61 6.48
N SER A 149 2.16 -23.50 6.37
CA SER A 149 1.45 -22.25 6.14
C SER A 149 1.67 -21.22 7.26
N ARG A 150 1.67 -21.66 8.51
CA ARG A 150 1.94 -20.78 9.65
C ARG A 150 3.41 -20.35 9.72
N VAL A 151 4.35 -21.24 9.38
CA VAL A 151 5.78 -20.90 9.29
C VAL A 151 6.00 -19.84 8.19
N ALA A 152 5.41 -20.03 7.02
CA ALA A 152 5.46 -19.06 5.93
C ALA A 152 4.81 -17.72 6.30
N ALA A 153 3.65 -17.76 6.99
CA ALA A 153 2.97 -16.56 7.49
C ALA A 153 3.82 -15.81 8.51
N PHE A 154 4.48 -16.52 9.45
CA PHE A 154 5.38 -15.89 10.41
C PHE A 154 6.57 -15.21 9.73
N ALA A 155 7.20 -15.89 8.75
CA ALA A 155 8.29 -15.31 7.95
C ALA A 155 7.86 -14.07 7.17
N THR A 156 6.67 -14.12 6.55
CA THR A 156 6.07 -12.97 5.85
C THR A 156 5.85 -11.81 6.83
N GLY A 157 5.27 -12.09 8.00
CA GLY A 157 5.08 -11.10 9.06
C GLY A 157 6.41 -10.47 9.48
N MET A 158 7.44 -11.27 9.73
CA MET A 158 8.76 -10.74 10.11
C MET A 158 9.31 -9.76 9.05
N GLY A 159 9.17 -10.07 7.76
CA GLY A 159 9.57 -9.17 6.69
C GLY A 159 8.77 -7.86 6.70
N ILE A 160 7.44 -7.94 6.89
CA ILE A 160 6.55 -6.77 6.99
C ILE A 160 6.91 -5.88 8.18
N GLY A 161 7.19 -6.48 9.34
CA GLY A 161 7.53 -5.75 10.57
C GLY A 161 8.95 -5.18 10.58
N HIS A 162 9.88 -5.77 9.83
CA HIS A 162 11.28 -5.32 9.73
C HIS A 162 11.45 -4.10 8.81
N TYR A 163 10.38 -3.40 8.50
CA TYR A 163 10.38 -2.18 7.68
C TYR A 163 10.88 -0.96 8.48
N ARG A 164 11.70 -0.12 7.83
CA ARG A 164 12.22 1.14 8.36
C ARG A 164 11.64 2.33 7.60
N SER A 165 11.19 3.35 8.34
CA SER A 165 10.64 4.60 7.77
C SER A 165 11.61 5.79 7.84
N ASP A 166 12.85 5.57 8.29
CA ASP A 166 13.86 6.62 8.48
C ASP A 166 14.67 6.91 7.20
N LEU A 167 13.97 7.16 6.09
CA LEU A 167 14.51 7.25 4.73
C LEU A 167 15.66 8.25 4.57
N TYR A 168 15.62 9.36 5.30
CA TYR A 168 16.53 10.49 5.15
C TYR A 168 17.45 10.71 6.36
N THR A 169 17.45 9.81 7.33
CA THR A 169 18.34 9.96 8.48
C THR A 169 19.77 9.57 8.11
N SER A 170 20.76 10.34 8.56
CA SER A 170 22.17 10.06 8.32
C SER A 170 22.64 8.73 8.92
N ALA A 171 21.94 8.24 9.95
CA ALA A 171 22.19 6.93 10.56
C ALA A 171 21.90 5.74 9.63
N ARG A 172 21.06 5.94 8.59
CA ARG A 172 20.75 4.90 7.60
C ARG A 172 21.82 4.77 6.52
N THR A 173 22.49 5.87 6.18
CA THR A 173 23.56 5.89 5.19
C THR A 173 24.78 5.16 5.76
N GLY A 174 24.99 3.91 5.35
CA GLY A 174 26.13 3.08 5.78
C GLY A 174 25.79 1.99 6.80
N ALA A 175 24.52 1.79 7.16
CA ALA A 175 24.12 0.64 7.94
C ALA A 175 24.43 -0.67 7.18
N ALA A 176 25.07 -1.62 7.86
CA ALA A 176 25.31 -2.93 7.29
C ALA A 176 23.99 -3.64 6.98
N PRO A 177 23.93 -4.52 5.95
CA PRO A 177 22.77 -5.37 5.73
C PRO A 177 22.48 -6.19 6.98
N ALA A 178 21.21 -6.32 7.33
CA ALA A 178 20.80 -7.18 8.45
C ALA A 178 21.20 -8.64 8.18
N GLY A 179 21.66 -9.34 9.22
CA GLY A 179 22.04 -10.74 9.13
C GLY A 179 20.88 -11.66 8.70
N PRO A 180 21.16 -12.93 8.38
CA PRO A 180 20.15 -13.84 7.84
C PRO A 180 19.04 -14.15 8.86
N LEU A 181 17.86 -14.47 8.35
CA LEU A 181 16.73 -15.03 9.08
C LEU A 181 16.59 -16.51 8.71
N THR A 182 16.77 -17.39 9.70
CA THR A 182 16.65 -18.82 9.51
C THR A 182 15.46 -19.36 10.29
N LEU A 183 14.50 -19.99 9.61
CA LEU A 183 13.37 -20.67 10.25
C LEU A 183 13.67 -22.17 10.34
N VAL A 184 13.69 -22.68 11.56
CA VAL A 184 13.92 -24.09 11.87
C VAL A 184 12.57 -24.77 12.00
N THR A 185 12.28 -25.73 11.13
CA THR A 185 10.99 -26.42 11.06
C THR A 185 11.12 -27.76 10.32
N ASP A 186 10.32 -28.74 10.71
CA ASP A 186 10.22 -30.03 10.00
C ASP A 186 9.53 -29.91 8.63
N HIS A 187 8.84 -28.79 8.39
CA HIS A 187 8.09 -28.50 7.16
C HIS A 187 8.85 -27.57 6.18
N GLY A 188 10.18 -27.50 6.26
CA GLY A 188 11.01 -26.50 5.58
C GLY A 188 10.77 -26.36 4.08
N ALA A 189 10.61 -27.45 3.33
CA ALA A 189 10.37 -27.41 1.89
C ALA A 189 8.99 -26.79 1.54
N ALA A 190 7.94 -27.21 2.25
CA ALA A 190 6.58 -26.70 2.04
C ALA A 190 6.48 -25.22 2.47
N ALA A 191 7.02 -24.86 3.64
CA ALA A 191 7.04 -23.47 4.12
C ALA A 191 7.81 -22.53 3.17
N ARG A 192 8.91 -22.99 2.60
CA ARG A 192 9.67 -22.27 1.56
C ARG A 192 8.80 -22.02 0.34
N THR A 193 8.14 -23.05 -0.17
CA THR A 193 7.28 -22.95 -1.36
C THR A 193 6.17 -21.92 -1.15
N GLU A 194 5.50 -21.93 0.00
CA GLU A 194 4.45 -20.97 0.33
C GLU A 194 5.01 -19.54 0.49
N PHE A 195 6.15 -19.39 1.19
CA PHE A 195 6.78 -18.08 1.36
C PHE A 195 7.26 -17.50 0.02
N GLU A 196 7.99 -18.27 -0.79
CA GLU A 196 8.49 -17.83 -2.10
C GLU A 196 7.34 -17.63 -3.11
N GLY A 197 6.26 -18.41 -3.00
CA GLY A 197 5.08 -18.32 -3.87
C GLY A 197 4.21 -17.10 -3.60
N ARG A 198 4.18 -16.54 -2.39
CA ARG A 198 3.34 -15.38 -2.05
C ARG A 198 3.99 -14.44 -1.04
N GLY A 199 4.52 -14.97 0.04
CA GLY A 199 4.97 -14.19 1.20
C GLY A 199 6.04 -13.16 0.85
N ALA A 200 7.06 -13.56 0.09
CA ALA A 200 8.14 -12.68 -0.35
C ALA A 200 7.61 -11.52 -1.22
N ALA A 201 6.70 -11.81 -2.15
CA ALA A 201 6.07 -10.80 -3.00
C ALA A 201 5.24 -9.80 -2.18
N LEU A 202 4.52 -10.25 -1.15
CA LEU A 202 3.79 -9.37 -0.24
C LEU A 202 4.73 -8.47 0.58
N VAL A 203 5.84 -8.99 1.09
CA VAL A 203 6.85 -8.20 1.83
C VAL A 203 7.39 -7.08 0.95
N GLU A 204 7.78 -7.38 -0.29
CA GLU A 204 8.31 -6.40 -1.24
C GLU A 204 7.26 -5.35 -1.63
N ALA A 205 6.03 -5.78 -1.91
CA ALA A 205 4.94 -4.88 -2.30
C ALA A 205 4.51 -3.95 -1.15
N MET A 206 4.45 -4.47 0.08
CA MET A 206 4.20 -3.68 1.28
C MET A 206 5.31 -2.64 1.52
N ALA A 207 6.57 -3.04 1.33
CA ALA A 207 7.71 -2.12 1.46
C ALA A 207 7.62 -1.01 0.40
N TRP A 208 7.37 -1.35 -0.88
CA TRP A 208 7.18 -0.38 -1.95
C TRP A 208 6.04 0.62 -1.66
N ALA A 209 4.87 0.11 -1.24
CA ALA A 209 3.72 0.96 -0.94
C ALA A 209 3.99 1.91 0.24
N ARG A 210 4.72 1.44 1.26
CA ARG A 210 5.14 2.27 2.39
C ARG A 210 6.20 3.28 2.01
N ASP A 211 7.19 2.89 1.22
CA ASP A 211 8.25 3.79 0.77
C ASP A 211 7.65 4.96 -0.01
N ILE A 212 6.82 4.68 -1.02
CA ILE A 212 6.23 5.71 -1.86
C ILE A 212 5.29 6.65 -1.09
N THR A 213 4.60 6.13 -0.05
CA THR A 213 3.73 6.94 0.82
C THR A 213 4.52 7.75 1.85
N ASN A 214 5.68 7.27 2.30
CA ASN A 214 6.53 7.98 3.26
C ASN A 214 7.42 9.04 2.61
N GLU A 215 7.71 8.91 1.32
CA GLU A 215 8.52 9.88 0.59
C GLU A 215 7.87 11.28 0.62
N PRO A 216 8.67 12.35 0.73
CA PRO A 216 8.14 13.71 0.68
C PRO A 216 7.67 14.09 -0.73
N ALA A 217 6.76 15.07 -0.82
CA ALA A 217 6.14 15.49 -2.06
C ALA A 217 7.10 16.15 -3.07
N ASN A 218 8.27 16.60 -2.63
CA ASN A 218 9.33 17.05 -3.55
C ASN A 218 10.07 15.89 -4.23
N VAL A 219 9.83 14.65 -3.79
CA VAL A 219 10.38 13.40 -4.38
C VAL A 219 9.29 12.63 -5.10
N ILE A 220 8.14 12.40 -4.45
CA ILE A 220 7.01 11.69 -5.07
C ILE A 220 5.91 12.69 -5.45
N TYR A 221 5.73 12.84 -6.75
CA TYR A 221 4.68 13.58 -7.43
C TYR A 221 4.18 12.74 -8.62
N PRO A 222 3.15 13.13 -9.37
CA PRO A 222 2.50 12.23 -10.34
C PRO A 222 3.46 11.51 -11.29
N GLU A 223 4.46 12.20 -11.83
CA GLU A 223 5.43 11.61 -12.77
C GLU A 223 6.37 10.61 -12.09
N THR A 224 6.97 10.97 -10.95
CA THR A 224 7.89 10.09 -10.22
C THR A 224 7.19 8.89 -9.57
N PHE A 225 5.90 9.01 -9.21
CA PHE A 225 5.08 7.86 -8.86
C PHE A 225 5.00 6.85 -10.02
N VAL A 226 4.74 7.34 -11.24
CA VAL A 226 4.72 6.50 -12.46
C VAL A 226 6.08 5.83 -12.69
N GLU A 227 7.17 6.57 -12.55
CA GLU A 227 8.53 6.03 -12.70
C GLU A 227 8.83 4.94 -11.67
N SER A 228 8.48 5.16 -10.41
CA SER A 228 8.62 4.17 -9.35
C SER A 228 7.81 2.91 -9.64
N ALA A 229 6.56 3.06 -10.09
CA ALA A 229 5.74 1.92 -10.50
C ALA A 229 6.37 1.17 -11.69
N ARG A 230 6.84 1.86 -12.73
CA ARG A 230 7.53 1.23 -13.87
C ARG A 230 8.76 0.43 -13.43
N ALA A 231 9.55 0.98 -12.51
CA ALA A 231 10.72 0.30 -11.97
C ALA A 231 10.32 -0.97 -11.18
N ALA A 232 9.28 -0.88 -10.34
CA ALA A 232 8.81 -2.01 -9.53
C ALA A 232 8.29 -3.18 -10.38
N PHE A 233 7.64 -2.90 -11.50
CA PHE A 233 7.10 -3.92 -12.40
C PHE A 233 8.06 -4.37 -13.52
N ALA A 234 9.27 -3.81 -13.59
CA ALA A 234 10.22 -4.11 -14.65
C ALA A 234 10.54 -5.62 -14.72
N GLY A 235 10.45 -6.20 -15.91
CA GLY A 235 10.76 -7.61 -16.17
C GLY A 235 9.69 -8.62 -15.73
N ILE A 236 8.58 -8.19 -15.11
CA ILE A 236 7.51 -9.10 -14.70
C ILE A 236 6.64 -9.46 -15.92
N ARG A 237 6.51 -10.75 -16.19
CA ARG A 237 5.69 -11.24 -17.30
C ARG A 237 4.20 -11.03 -17.03
N GLY A 238 3.43 -10.78 -18.09
CA GLY A 238 1.98 -10.57 -18.02
C GLY A 238 1.58 -9.18 -17.57
N VAL A 239 2.54 -8.26 -17.40
CA VAL A 239 2.31 -6.87 -17.03
C VAL A 239 2.39 -5.96 -18.25
N SER A 240 1.48 -4.99 -18.33
CA SER A 240 1.59 -3.84 -19.25
C SER A 240 1.23 -2.56 -18.50
N ILE A 241 1.92 -1.47 -18.82
CA ILE A 241 1.73 -0.16 -18.19
C ILE A 241 1.41 0.88 -19.26
N GLU A 242 0.26 1.54 -19.08
CA GLU A 242 -0.18 2.68 -19.85
C GLU A 242 -0.24 3.92 -18.96
N VAL A 243 0.08 5.09 -19.51
CA VAL A 243 0.02 6.36 -18.78
C VAL A 243 -0.66 7.39 -19.69
N LEU A 244 -1.73 7.98 -19.21
CA LEU A 244 -2.35 9.11 -19.86
C LEU A 244 -1.74 10.39 -19.28
N ASP A 245 -1.15 11.18 -20.16
CA ASP A 245 -0.66 12.53 -19.89
C ASP A 245 -1.77 13.59 -20.05
N VAL A 246 -1.46 14.83 -19.75
CA VAL A 246 -2.42 15.95 -19.86
C VAL A 246 -3.07 16.01 -21.25
N PRO A 247 -2.32 16.02 -22.38
CA PRO A 247 -2.94 16.03 -23.71
C PRO A 247 -3.87 14.84 -24.00
N ALA A 248 -3.55 13.65 -23.48
CA ALA A 248 -4.43 12.48 -23.63
C ALA A 248 -5.71 12.63 -22.82
N MET A 249 -5.62 13.12 -21.59
CA MET A 249 -6.76 13.36 -20.71
C MET A 249 -7.67 14.50 -21.24
N GLU A 250 -7.08 15.56 -21.80
CA GLU A 250 -7.84 16.64 -22.47
C GLU A 250 -8.67 16.11 -23.64
N ARG A 251 -8.08 15.28 -24.51
CA ARG A 251 -8.82 14.67 -25.64
C ARG A 251 -9.98 13.78 -25.17
N LEU A 252 -9.87 13.19 -23.99
CA LEU A 252 -10.91 12.35 -23.39
C LEU A 252 -11.95 13.15 -22.60
N GLY A 253 -11.71 14.45 -22.36
CA GLY A 253 -12.59 15.29 -21.56
C GLY A 253 -12.55 15.02 -20.06
N MET A 254 -11.40 14.58 -19.51
CA MET A 254 -11.21 14.28 -18.09
C MET A 254 -11.06 15.56 -17.25
N GLY A 255 -12.07 16.43 -17.29
CA GLY A 255 -12.01 17.77 -16.72
C GLY A 255 -12.02 17.81 -15.20
N ALA A 256 -12.52 16.77 -14.53
CA ALA A 256 -12.50 16.69 -13.07
C ALA A 256 -11.08 16.41 -12.55
N LEU A 257 -10.38 15.42 -13.12
CA LEU A 257 -8.99 15.09 -12.76
C LEU A 257 -8.04 16.24 -13.14
N LEU A 258 -8.15 16.74 -14.36
CA LEU A 258 -7.36 17.87 -14.85
C LEU A 258 -7.58 19.12 -13.98
N GLY A 259 -8.82 19.37 -13.55
CA GLY A 259 -9.17 20.49 -12.69
C GLY A 259 -8.41 20.49 -11.36
N VAL A 260 -8.30 19.35 -10.71
CA VAL A 260 -7.55 19.21 -9.45
C VAL A 260 -6.07 19.56 -9.64
N GLY A 261 -5.44 19.08 -10.71
CA GLY A 261 -4.03 19.29 -10.97
C GLY A 261 -3.66 20.67 -11.51
N ARG A 262 -4.63 21.56 -11.82
CA ARG A 262 -4.37 22.86 -12.47
C ARG A 262 -3.52 23.82 -11.67
N GLY A 263 -3.57 23.73 -10.34
CA GLY A 263 -2.81 24.61 -9.45
C GLY A 263 -1.39 24.14 -9.16
N SER A 264 -0.93 23.05 -9.79
CA SER A 264 0.41 22.52 -9.58
C SER A 264 1.28 22.65 -10.83
N GLU A 265 2.57 22.90 -10.64
CA GLU A 265 3.60 22.74 -11.68
C GLU A 265 3.90 21.25 -12.00
N ARG A 266 3.33 20.31 -11.23
CA ARG A 266 3.44 18.86 -11.38
C ARG A 266 2.21 18.33 -12.11
N PRO A 267 2.27 18.12 -13.43
CA PRO A 267 1.08 17.78 -14.21
C PRO A 267 0.50 16.42 -13.82
N PRO A 268 -0.83 16.29 -13.77
CA PRO A 268 -1.50 15.04 -13.41
C PRO A 268 -1.22 13.92 -14.40
N ARG A 269 -1.42 12.68 -13.94
CA ARG A 269 -1.28 11.44 -14.72
C ARG A 269 -2.40 10.46 -14.36
N LEU A 270 -2.88 9.70 -15.33
CA LEU A 270 -3.63 8.47 -15.05
C LEU A 270 -2.71 7.29 -15.36
N LEU A 271 -2.28 6.56 -14.33
CA LEU A 271 -1.47 5.36 -14.46
C LEU A 271 -2.37 4.14 -14.50
N VAL A 272 -2.20 3.28 -15.50
CA VAL A 272 -2.91 2.03 -15.68
C VAL A 272 -1.92 0.88 -15.72
N VAL A 273 -1.97 0.00 -14.73
CA VAL A 273 -1.15 -1.21 -14.66
C VAL A 273 -2.05 -2.42 -14.84
N ARG A 274 -1.91 -3.11 -15.95
CA ARG A 274 -2.64 -4.36 -16.23
C ARG A 274 -1.74 -5.55 -15.93
N TYR A 275 -2.27 -6.51 -15.19
CA TYR A 275 -1.62 -7.80 -14.99
C TYR A 275 -2.60 -8.93 -15.34
N ARG A 276 -2.15 -9.83 -16.22
CA ARG A 276 -2.83 -11.08 -16.52
C ARG A 276 -1.88 -12.25 -16.30
N GLY A 277 -2.13 -12.99 -15.24
CA GLY A 277 -1.34 -14.19 -14.90
C GLY A 277 -1.64 -15.37 -15.81
N ALA A 278 -0.71 -16.31 -15.88
CA ALA A 278 -0.95 -17.57 -16.59
C ALA A 278 -2.09 -18.34 -15.90
N GLY A 279 -3.08 -18.78 -16.68
CA GLY A 279 -4.27 -19.44 -16.15
C GLY A 279 -5.33 -18.51 -15.56
N ALA A 280 -5.19 -17.20 -15.75
CA ALA A 280 -6.21 -16.24 -15.30
C ALA A 280 -7.59 -16.54 -15.94
N PRO A 281 -8.68 -16.36 -15.19
CA PRO A 281 -10.04 -16.55 -15.70
C PRO A 281 -10.31 -15.69 -16.94
N GLU A 282 -11.16 -16.19 -17.84
CA GLU A 282 -11.69 -15.40 -18.95
C GLU A 282 -12.67 -14.32 -18.43
N GLY A 283 -12.81 -13.23 -19.22
CA GLY A 283 -13.72 -12.13 -18.89
C GLY A 283 -13.01 -10.82 -18.59
N GLY A 284 -13.78 -9.82 -18.14
CA GLY A 284 -13.28 -8.51 -17.76
C GLY A 284 -12.38 -8.57 -16.52
N PRO A 285 -11.43 -7.63 -16.40
CA PRO A 285 -10.53 -7.60 -15.25
C PRO A 285 -11.25 -7.23 -13.95
N ILE A 286 -10.66 -7.61 -12.82
CA ILE A 286 -10.94 -6.96 -11.53
C ILE A 286 -10.26 -5.59 -11.58
N ALA A 287 -11.03 -4.50 -11.50
CA ALA A 287 -10.48 -3.14 -11.53
C ALA A 287 -10.31 -2.60 -10.11
N LEU A 288 -9.07 -2.29 -9.74
CA LEU A 288 -8.70 -1.62 -8.49
C LEU A 288 -8.34 -0.18 -8.82
N VAL A 289 -8.97 0.78 -8.16
CA VAL A 289 -8.79 2.21 -8.45
C VAL A 289 -8.30 2.93 -7.22
N GLY A 290 -7.24 3.72 -7.33
CA GLY A 290 -6.67 4.41 -6.18
C GLY A 290 -6.67 5.92 -6.30
N LYS A 291 -7.12 6.62 -5.25
CA LYS A 291 -6.84 8.05 -5.08
C LYS A 291 -5.35 8.24 -5.00
N GLY A 292 -4.82 9.11 -5.86
CA GLY A 292 -3.39 9.36 -6.01
C GLY A 292 -3.01 10.83 -5.85
N ILE A 293 -3.52 11.50 -4.81
CA ILE A 293 -3.14 12.90 -4.53
C ILE A 293 -1.78 12.90 -3.85
N THR A 294 -0.74 13.23 -4.62
CA THR A 294 0.65 13.12 -4.15
C THR A 294 1.02 14.15 -3.08
N PHE A 295 0.31 15.26 -3.04
CA PHE A 295 0.25 16.19 -1.93
C PHE A 295 -1.08 16.95 -1.96
N ASP A 296 -1.73 17.05 -0.81
CA ASP A 296 -3.00 17.77 -0.67
C ASP A 296 -2.86 18.96 0.27
N SER A 297 -2.72 20.15 -0.30
CA SER A 297 -2.78 21.40 0.46
C SER A 297 -4.22 21.85 0.78
N GLY A 298 -5.22 21.20 0.16
CA GLY A 298 -6.60 21.65 0.08
C GLY A 298 -6.87 22.57 -1.10
N GLY A 299 -5.86 23.00 -1.82
CA GLY A 299 -5.99 23.99 -2.89
C GLY A 299 -6.38 25.37 -2.34
N ILE A 300 -7.32 26.07 -2.99
CA ILE A 300 -7.83 27.37 -2.51
C ILE A 300 -8.60 27.23 -1.17
N SER A 301 -9.26 26.10 -0.94
CA SER A 301 -9.83 25.73 0.38
C SER A 301 -8.74 25.17 1.28
N ILE A 302 -7.73 26.01 1.59
CA ILE A 302 -6.46 25.59 2.18
C ILE A 302 -6.61 24.96 3.57
N LYS A 303 -5.93 23.84 3.78
CA LYS A 303 -5.88 23.15 5.08
C LYS A 303 -5.11 23.96 6.13
N PRO A 304 -5.39 23.75 7.43
CA PRO A 304 -4.54 24.25 8.50
C PRO A 304 -3.10 23.77 8.34
N SER A 305 -2.12 24.61 8.67
CA SER A 305 -0.69 24.24 8.61
C SER A 305 -0.34 23.04 9.50
N ALA A 306 -1.02 22.92 10.65
CA ALA A 306 -0.84 21.77 11.56
C ALA A 306 -1.30 20.48 10.89
N GLY A 307 -0.37 19.52 10.73
CA GLY A 307 -0.65 18.23 10.09
C GLY A 307 -0.58 18.22 8.57
N MET A 308 -0.50 19.37 7.89
CA MET A 308 -0.45 19.43 6.42
C MET A 308 0.73 18.64 5.85
N GLY A 309 1.89 18.61 6.53
CA GLY A 309 3.05 17.81 6.10
C GLY A 309 2.78 16.31 5.97
N ASN A 310 1.72 15.79 6.62
CA ASN A 310 1.30 14.40 6.47
C ASN A 310 0.49 14.17 5.18
N MET A 311 0.01 15.22 4.52
CA MET A 311 -0.82 15.12 3.31
C MET A 311 -0.06 14.57 2.08
N LYS A 312 1.25 14.31 2.20
CA LYS A 312 2.01 13.45 1.28
C LYS A 312 1.47 12.01 1.21
N MET A 313 0.74 11.57 2.25
CA MET A 313 0.13 10.25 2.33
C MET A 313 -1.18 10.12 1.53
N ASP A 314 -1.68 11.21 0.96
CA ASP A 314 -3.00 11.26 0.35
C ASP A 314 -3.09 10.53 -1.01
N MET A 315 -2.01 9.87 -1.36
CA MET A 315 -1.87 8.92 -2.47
C MET A 315 -1.85 7.44 -2.02
N SER A 316 -2.14 7.16 -0.74
CA SER A 316 -2.10 5.80 -0.20
C SER A 316 -3.08 4.85 -0.87
N GLY A 317 -4.21 5.36 -1.39
CA GLY A 317 -5.13 4.56 -2.20
C GLY A 317 -4.46 4.04 -3.49
N ALA A 318 -3.76 4.92 -4.22
CA ALA A 318 -2.98 4.53 -5.38
C ALA A 318 -1.84 3.57 -5.02
N ALA A 319 -1.13 3.83 -3.90
CA ALA A 319 -0.09 2.93 -3.41
C ALA A 319 -0.63 1.53 -3.06
N ALA A 320 -1.82 1.44 -2.46
CA ALA A 320 -2.46 0.17 -2.12
C ALA A 320 -2.84 -0.65 -3.36
N VAL A 321 -3.51 -0.03 -4.36
CA VAL A 321 -3.95 -0.76 -5.56
C VAL A 321 -2.79 -1.16 -6.46
N VAL A 322 -1.77 -0.32 -6.62
CA VAL A 322 -0.56 -0.65 -7.37
C VAL A 322 0.28 -1.67 -6.62
N GLY A 323 0.45 -1.52 -5.30
CA GLY A 323 1.19 -2.45 -4.45
C GLY A 323 0.55 -3.85 -4.42
N SER A 324 -0.78 -3.97 -4.28
CA SER A 324 -1.45 -5.27 -4.34
C SER A 324 -1.30 -5.93 -5.71
N THR A 325 -1.40 -5.17 -6.80
CA THR A 325 -1.15 -5.67 -8.16
C THR A 325 0.31 -6.11 -8.33
N LEU A 326 1.27 -5.42 -7.69
CA LEU A 326 2.68 -5.82 -7.67
C LEU A 326 2.87 -7.17 -6.96
N ALA A 327 2.23 -7.38 -5.79
CA ALA A 327 2.28 -8.65 -5.06
C ALA A 327 1.72 -9.80 -5.89
N LEU A 328 0.56 -9.59 -6.53
CA LEU A 328 -0.07 -10.58 -7.42
C LEU A 328 0.82 -10.91 -8.61
N ALA A 329 1.41 -9.91 -9.26
CA ALA A 329 2.24 -10.09 -10.44
C ALA A 329 3.58 -10.77 -10.10
N ARG A 330 4.25 -10.39 -9.01
CA ARG A 330 5.51 -11.00 -8.56
C ARG A 330 5.32 -12.45 -8.13
N SER A 331 4.20 -12.77 -7.51
CA SER A 331 3.84 -14.14 -7.12
C SER A 331 3.33 -15.00 -8.28
N GLY A 332 3.16 -14.45 -9.47
CA GLY A 332 2.62 -15.19 -10.61
C GLY A 332 1.17 -15.63 -10.43
N ALA A 333 0.37 -14.90 -9.65
CA ALA A 333 -1.02 -15.26 -9.35
C ALA A 333 -1.85 -15.43 -10.64
N PRO A 334 -2.69 -16.48 -10.77
CA PRO A 334 -3.49 -16.73 -11.97
C PRO A 334 -4.76 -15.85 -12.00
N VAL A 335 -4.58 -14.53 -12.03
CA VAL A 335 -5.65 -13.53 -11.96
C VAL A 335 -5.58 -12.54 -13.11
N ASN A 336 -6.71 -11.90 -13.44
CA ASN A 336 -6.81 -10.80 -14.38
C ASN A 336 -7.21 -9.53 -13.61
N VAL A 337 -6.23 -8.67 -13.33
CA VAL A 337 -6.41 -7.47 -12.52
C VAL A 337 -5.85 -6.24 -13.22
N VAL A 338 -6.48 -5.09 -12.99
CA VAL A 338 -5.96 -3.80 -13.42
C VAL A 338 -5.95 -2.83 -12.24
N ALA A 339 -4.81 -2.22 -11.96
CA ALA A 339 -4.72 -1.09 -11.05
C ALA A 339 -4.72 0.21 -11.84
N VAL A 340 -5.57 1.16 -11.42
CA VAL A 340 -5.63 2.50 -11.99
C VAL A 340 -5.36 3.51 -10.89
N ALA A 341 -4.32 4.33 -11.03
CA ALA A 341 -3.99 5.38 -10.09
C ALA A 341 -4.28 6.75 -10.71
N ALA A 342 -5.20 7.49 -10.10
CA ALA A 342 -5.58 8.84 -10.51
C ALA A 342 -4.67 9.85 -9.78
N LEU A 343 -3.57 10.22 -10.42
CA LEU A 343 -2.48 10.98 -9.82
C LEU A 343 -2.62 12.49 -10.10
N ALA A 344 -2.64 13.30 -9.04
CA ALA A 344 -2.59 14.75 -9.11
C ALA A 344 -1.92 15.32 -7.84
N GLU A 345 -1.53 16.59 -7.90
CA GLU A 345 -1.10 17.36 -6.74
C GLU A 345 -2.08 18.54 -6.59
N ASN A 346 -2.70 18.68 -5.41
CA ASN A 346 -3.70 19.73 -5.12
C ASN A 346 -3.04 20.94 -4.45
N MET A 347 -2.77 21.98 -5.24
CA MET A 347 -2.04 23.16 -4.80
C MET A 347 -2.82 24.45 -5.07
N PRO A 348 -2.67 25.49 -4.22
CA PRO A 348 -3.18 26.82 -4.49
C PRO A 348 -2.26 27.56 -5.45
N ASP A 349 -2.84 28.09 -6.54
CA ASP A 349 -2.14 28.89 -7.52
C ASP A 349 -3.14 29.80 -8.25
N GLY A 350 -2.67 30.75 -9.06
CA GLY A 350 -3.52 31.62 -9.88
C GLY A 350 -4.36 30.90 -10.93
N THR A 351 -3.99 29.66 -11.29
CA THR A 351 -4.71 28.81 -12.25
C THR A 351 -5.58 27.74 -11.57
N ALA A 352 -5.47 27.57 -10.25
CA ALA A 352 -6.20 26.56 -9.50
C ALA A 352 -7.72 26.74 -9.60
N ILE A 353 -8.46 25.63 -9.45
CA ILE A 353 -9.92 25.68 -9.31
C ILE A 353 -10.31 26.36 -8.00
N ARG A 354 -11.51 26.95 -7.98
CA ARG A 354 -12.03 27.73 -6.85
C ARG A 354 -13.40 27.23 -6.44
N PRO A 355 -13.79 27.39 -5.18
CA PRO A 355 -15.19 27.27 -4.82
C PRO A 355 -16.09 28.12 -5.71
N GLY A 356 -17.16 27.54 -6.25
CA GLY A 356 -18.07 28.15 -7.22
C GLY A 356 -17.74 27.86 -8.69
N ASP A 357 -16.56 27.33 -9.02
CA ASP A 357 -16.25 26.87 -10.37
C ASP A 357 -17.09 25.60 -10.71
N VAL A 358 -17.35 25.41 -12.00
CA VAL A 358 -18.02 24.19 -12.50
C VAL A 358 -17.05 23.44 -13.41
N LEU A 359 -16.79 22.16 -13.07
CA LEU A 359 -16.01 21.25 -13.90
C LEU A 359 -16.94 20.36 -14.72
N THR A 360 -16.41 19.80 -15.81
CA THR A 360 -17.11 18.79 -16.60
C THR A 360 -16.32 17.49 -16.57
N ALA A 361 -16.91 16.43 -16.03
CA ALA A 361 -16.29 15.10 -16.00
C ALA A 361 -16.31 14.43 -17.40
N MET A 362 -15.51 13.38 -17.57
CA MET A 362 -15.32 12.67 -18.85
C MET A 362 -16.64 12.15 -19.47
N ASN A 363 -17.70 11.92 -18.70
CA ASN A 363 -19.02 11.52 -19.20
C ASN A 363 -19.92 12.71 -19.58
N GLY A 364 -19.46 13.93 -19.40
CA GLY A 364 -20.21 15.17 -19.66
C GLY A 364 -20.98 15.71 -18.46
N LYS A 365 -21.05 14.95 -17.32
CA LYS A 365 -21.70 15.41 -16.08
C LYS A 365 -20.96 16.61 -15.53
N THR A 366 -21.70 17.67 -15.18
CA THR A 366 -21.13 18.89 -14.60
C THR A 366 -21.08 18.81 -13.07
N ILE A 367 -20.00 19.35 -12.48
CA ILE A 367 -19.72 19.28 -11.05
C ILE A 367 -19.45 20.67 -10.51
N GLU A 368 -20.31 21.18 -9.63
CA GLU A 368 -20.06 22.41 -8.88
C GLU A 368 -19.02 22.13 -7.78
N ILE A 369 -18.01 22.97 -7.71
CA ILE A 369 -16.96 22.90 -6.69
C ILE A 369 -17.41 23.73 -5.47
N ILE A 370 -17.72 23.06 -4.37
CA ILE A 370 -18.00 23.70 -3.08
C ILE A 370 -16.71 23.84 -2.27
N SER A 371 -15.88 22.79 -2.30
CA SER A 371 -14.59 22.77 -1.62
C SER A 371 -13.53 22.16 -2.54
N THR A 372 -12.42 22.86 -2.69
CA THR A 372 -11.26 22.31 -3.43
C THR A 372 -10.50 21.28 -2.61
N ASP A 373 -10.80 21.12 -1.32
CA ASP A 373 -10.31 20.08 -0.40
C ASP A 373 -11.17 18.80 -0.45
N ALA A 374 -12.11 18.72 -1.39
CA ALA A 374 -12.86 17.53 -1.75
C ALA A 374 -12.46 17.05 -3.17
N GLU A 375 -11.18 16.99 -3.43
CA GLU A 375 -10.52 16.75 -4.72
C GLU A 375 -10.38 15.26 -5.04
N GLY A 376 -10.19 14.40 -4.03
CA GLY A 376 -9.99 12.96 -4.21
C GLY A 376 -11.13 12.29 -4.96
N ARG A 377 -12.38 12.68 -4.68
CA ARG A 377 -13.56 12.18 -5.40
C ARG A 377 -13.63 12.68 -6.83
N LEU A 378 -13.03 13.85 -7.15
CA LEU A 378 -12.97 14.40 -8.51
C LEU A 378 -12.01 13.60 -9.40
N VAL A 379 -10.81 13.28 -8.89
CA VAL A 379 -9.85 12.46 -9.65
C VAL A 379 -10.37 11.03 -9.85
N LEU A 380 -11.09 10.47 -8.86
CA LEU A 380 -11.71 9.17 -8.97
C LEU A 380 -12.86 9.16 -9.99
N ALA A 381 -13.67 10.22 -10.08
CA ALA A 381 -14.79 10.29 -11.02
C ALA A 381 -14.35 10.02 -12.47
N ASP A 382 -13.34 10.73 -12.96
CA ASP A 382 -12.85 10.53 -14.32
C ASP A 382 -12.16 9.17 -14.52
N ALA A 383 -11.40 8.69 -13.51
CA ALA A 383 -10.77 7.38 -13.56
C ALA A 383 -11.80 6.24 -13.67
N LEU A 384 -12.90 6.32 -12.93
CA LEU A 384 -13.97 5.33 -12.93
C LEU A 384 -14.73 5.31 -14.27
N ILE A 385 -15.04 6.48 -14.83
CA ILE A 385 -15.65 6.59 -16.16
C ILE A 385 -14.72 5.99 -17.22
N TRP A 386 -13.42 6.28 -17.12
CA TRP A 386 -12.44 5.72 -18.05
C TRP A 386 -12.38 4.19 -17.99
N ILE A 387 -12.38 3.62 -16.80
CA ILE A 387 -12.38 2.17 -16.58
C ILE A 387 -13.62 1.53 -17.19
N GLU A 388 -14.79 2.06 -16.90
CA GLU A 388 -16.05 1.53 -17.42
C GLU A 388 -16.04 1.51 -18.96
N ARG A 389 -15.59 2.61 -19.58
CA ARG A 389 -15.59 2.73 -21.05
C ARG A 389 -14.52 1.89 -21.76
N ASN A 390 -13.38 1.64 -21.12
CA ASN A 390 -12.22 1.05 -21.80
C ASN A 390 -11.93 -0.39 -21.39
N LEU A 391 -12.39 -0.87 -20.23
CA LEU A 391 -11.96 -2.16 -19.67
C LEU A 391 -13.09 -3.19 -19.53
N ASN A 392 -14.36 -2.78 -19.55
CA ASN A 392 -15.50 -3.66 -19.26
C ASN A 392 -15.23 -4.55 -18.03
N PRO A 393 -14.97 -3.96 -16.84
CA PRO A 393 -14.52 -4.70 -15.68
C PRO A 393 -15.61 -5.64 -15.15
N SER A 394 -15.18 -6.76 -14.53
CA SER A 394 -16.08 -7.65 -13.80
C SER A 394 -16.56 -7.06 -12.47
N VAL A 395 -15.72 -6.23 -11.85
CA VAL A 395 -15.95 -5.55 -10.60
C VAL A 395 -15.03 -4.32 -10.52
N ILE A 396 -15.45 -3.31 -9.78
CA ILE A 396 -14.63 -2.13 -9.46
C ILE A 396 -14.54 -2.01 -7.93
N VAL A 397 -13.32 -1.89 -7.41
CA VAL A 397 -13.06 -1.50 -6.01
C VAL A 397 -12.18 -0.27 -6.03
N ASP A 398 -12.69 0.84 -5.52
CA ASP A 398 -11.87 2.05 -5.35
C ASP A 398 -11.43 2.22 -3.90
N VAL A 399 -10.23 2.77 -3.73
CA VAL A 399 -9.56 2.93 -2.44
C VAL A 399 -9.05 4.37 -2.32
N ALA A 400 -9.44 5.05 -1.28
CA ALA A 400 -9.07 6.45 -1.10
C ALA A 400 -8.90 6.83 0.37
N THR A 401 -7.94 7.70 0.64
CA THR A 401 -7.89 8.53 1.84
C THR A 401 -8.86 9.69 1.64
N LEU A 402 -10.17 9.38 1.74
CA LEU A 402 -11.17 10.29 1.21
C LEU A 402 -11.67 11.31 2.21
N THR A 403 -11.99 10.87 3.44
CA THR A 403 -12.66 11.76 4.38
C THR A 403 -12.12 11.66 5.81
N GLY A 404 -11.97 12.81 6.48
CA GLY A 404 -11.73 12.81 7.93
C GLY A 404 -12.94 12.27 8.73
N ALA A 405 -14.13 12.26 8.12
CA ALA A 405 -15.36 11.80 8.76
C ALA A 405 -15.34 10.29 9.05
N VAL A 406 -14.68 9.47 8.22
CA VAL A 406 -14.56 8.03 8.48
C VAL A 406 -13.79 7.75 9.76
N GLY A 407 -12.69 8.49 10.03
CA GLY A 407 -11.94 8.39 11.28
C GLY A 407 -12.77 8.85 12.49
N GLY A 408 -13.58 9.89 12.32
CA GLY A 408 -14.52 10.33 13.36
C GLY A 408 -15.60 9.28 13.71
N ALA A 409 -15.95 8.42 12.74
CA ALA A 409 -16.96 7.36 12.93
C ALA A 409 -16.37 6.04 13.42
N LEU A 410 -15.19 5.63 12.92
CA LEU A 410 -14.63 4.28 13.09
C LEU A 410 -13.31 4.24 13.88
N GLY A 411 -12.77 5.39 14.30
CA GLY A 411 -11.47 5.46 14.95
C GLY A 411 -10.34 5.03 14.03
N ASP A 412 -9.31 4.38 14.59
CA ASP A 412 -8.13 3.92 13.87
C ASP A 412 -8.09 2.38 13.70
N ASP A 413 -9.25 1.72 13.89
CA ASP A 413 -9.36 0.26 13.88
C ASP A 413 -9.96 -0.28 12.57
N TYR A 414 -10.84 0.48 11.91
CA TYR A 414 -11.56 0.04 10.72
C TYR A 414 -11.50 1.06 9.59
N ALA A 415 -11.31 0.60 8.35
CA ALA A 415 -11.62 1.41 7.17
C ALA A 415 -13.13 1.38 6.88
N GLY A 416 -13.64 2.44 6.24
CA GLY A 416 -15.04 2.48 5.82
C GLY A 416 -15.25 1.70 4.53
N LEU A 417 -16.15 0.72 4.53
CA LEU A 417 -16.59 -0.01 3.33
C LEU A 417 -17.97 0.47 2.91
N PHE A 418 -18.11 0.87 1.64
CA PHE A 418 -19.39 1.23 1.03
C PHE A 418 -19.60 0.37 -0.23
N SER A 419 -20.78 -0.19 -0.39
CA SER A 419 -21.14 -0.96 -1.60
C SER A 419 -22.64 -1.04 -1.76
N ARG A 420 -23.09 -1.01 -3.02
CA ARG A 420 -24.46 -1.29 -3.44
C ARG A 420 -24.73 -2.79 -3.63
N HIS A 421 -23.70 -3.64 -3.48
CA HIS A 421 -23.73 -5.07 -3.80
C HIS A 421 -23.30 -5.88 -2.57
N ASP A 422 -24.25 -6.51 -1.87
CA ASP A 422 -23.98 -7.25 -0.64
C ASP A 422 -22.99 -8.39 -0.84
N ALA A 423 -23.09 -9.12 -1.95
CA ALA A 423 -22.16 -10.20 -2.25
C ALA A 423 -20.71 -9.73 -2.46
N LEU A 424 -20.52 -8.50 -2.96
CA LEU A 424 -19.19 -7.90 -3.09
C LEU A 424 -18.68 -7.45 -1.71
N ALA A 425 -19.53 -6.79 -0.94
CA ALA A 425 -19.18 -6.36 0.41
C ALA A 425 -18.72 -7.54 1.27
N ALA A 426 -19.47 -8.65 1.24
CA ALA A 426 -19.14 -9.86 1.98
C ALA A 426 -17.78 -10.47 1.57
N GLN A 427 -17.41 -10.43 0.28
CA GLN A 427 -16.09 -10.91 -0.17
C GLN A 427 -14.95 -10.00 0.34
N ILE A 428 -15.16 -8.68 0.40
CA ILE A 428 -14.18 -7.74 0.94
C ILE A 428 -14.05 -7.92 2.45
N GLU A 429 -15.16 -8.08 3.18
CA GLU A 429 -15.18 -8.38 4.61
C GLU A 429 -14.43 -9.69 4.92
N ALA A 430 -14.65 -10.74 4.13
CA ALA A 430 -13.92 -12.01 4.27
C ALA A 430 -12.40 -11.85 4.03
N ALA A 431 -12.00 -11.04 3.05
CA ALA A 431 -10.59 -10.73 2.81
C ALA A 431 -9.97 -9.90 3.95
N ALA A 432 -10.74 -8.98 4.53
CA ALA A 432 -10.36 -8.20 5.70
C ALA A 432 -10.13 -9.12 6.92
N ASP A 433 -11.07 -10.01 7.19
CA ASP A 433 -10.95 -11.01 8.26
C ASP A 433 -9.71 -11.90 8.09
N ALA A 434 -9.44 -12.36 6.86
CA ALA A 434 -8.30 -13.23 6.57
C ALA A 434 -6.95 -12.52 6.74
N THR A 435 -6.90 -11.21 6.56
CA THR A 435 -5.65 -10.42 6.61
C THR A 435 -5.48 -9.62 7.89
N GLY A 436 -6.58 -9.34 8.62
CA GLY A 436 -6.60 -8.40 9.75
C GLY A 436 -6.36 -6.96 9.29
N GLU A 437 -6.71 -6.62 8.05
CA GLU A 437 -6.88 -5.25 7.58
C GLU A 437 -8.36 -4.93 7.63
N ASP A 438 -8.85 -4.65 8.85
CA ASP A 438 -10.26 -4.65 9.18
C ASP A 438 -11.04 -3.53 8.48
N VAL A 439 -12.26 -3.84 8.04
CA VAL A 439 -13.21 -2.91 7.43
C VAL A 439 -14.53 -2.93 8.18
N TRP A 440 -15.26 -1.82 8.14
CA TRP A 440 -16.63 -1.76 8.65
C TRP A 440 -17.56 -1.21 7.58
N ARG A 441 -18.63 -1.95 7.28
CA ARG A 441 -19.58 -1.53 6.26
C ARG A 441 -20.47 -0.41 6.79
N LEU A 442 -20.45 0.72 6.05
CA LEU A 442 -21.27 1.89 6.30
C LEU A 442 -22.37 2.02 5.24
N PRO A 443 -23.52 2.67 5.57
CA PRO A 443 -24.65 2.75 4.65
C PRO A 443 -24.40 3.73 3.50
N LEU A 444 -24.94 3.39 2.31
CA LEU A 444 -25.14 4.30 1.19
C LEU A 444 -26.62 4.72 1.17
N HIS A 445 -27.00 5.71 2.00
CA HIS A 445 -28.40 6.09 2.13
C HIS A 445 -28.83 7.03 0.99
N PRO A 446 -30.03 6.85 0.36
CA PRO A 446 -30.50 7.68 -0.76
C PRO A 446 -30.58 9.18 -0.45
N SER A 447 -30.71 9.58 0.82
CA SER A 447 -30.71 11.00 1.21
C SER A 447 -29.40 11.73 0.90
N TYR A 448 -28.28 11.00 0.75
CA TYR A 448 -26.99 11.60 0.39
C TYR A 448 -27.01 12.24 -1.01
N ALA A 449 -27.96 11.84 -1.88
CA ALA A 449 -28.23 12.51 -3.14
C ALA A 449 -28.61 13.98 -2.96
N GLN A 450 -29.34 14.30 -1.87
CA GLN A 450 -29.74 15.68 -1.59
C GLN A 450 -28.53 16.52 -1.17
N ASP A 451 -27.60 15.93 -0.39
CA ASP A 451 -26.39 16.61 0.05
C ASP A 451 -25.45 16.95 -1.11
N THR A 452 -25.50 16.19 -2.21
CA THR A 452 -24.71 16.41 -3.42
C THR A 452 -25.50 17.12 -4.53
N SER A 453 -26.75 17.51 -4.33
CA SER A 453 -27.53 18.23 -5.33
C SER A 453 -27.03 19.67 -5.51
N SER A 454 -26.97 20.16 -6.77
CA SER A 454 -26.59 21.51 -7.12
C SER A 454 -27.75 22.25 -7.79
N THR A 455 -27.76 23.57 -7.71
CA THR A 455 -28.71 24.43 -8.44
C THR A 455 -28.15 24.95 -9.76
N ILE A 456 -26.85 24.76 -10.01
CA ILE A 456 -26.14 25.28 -11.21
C ILE A 456 -25.42 24.19 -12.01
N ALA A 457 -25.31 22.98 -11.46
CA ALA A 457 -24.64 21.85 -12.10
C ALA A 457 -25.44 20.56 -11.85
N ASP A 458 -25.05 19.44 -12.47
CA ASP A 458 -25.69 18.14 -12.24
C ASP A 458 -25.49 17.61 -10.83
N ILE A 459 -24.31 17.91 -10.23
CA ILE A 459 -23.93 17.47 -8.89
C ILE A 459 -22.93 18.47 -8.29
N LYS A 460 -22.80 18.53 -6.96
CA LYS A 460 -21.72 19.26 -6.27
C LYS A 460 -20.78 18.31 -5.55
N ASN A 461 -19.49 18.70 -5.46
CA ASN A 461 -18.45 17.81 -4.91
C ASN A 461 -18.45 17.66 -3.39
N SER A 462 -19.18 18.50 -2.64
CA SER A 462 -19.25 18.44 -1.20
C SER A 462 -20.63 18.86 -0.73
N GLY A 463 -21.13 18.25 0.35
CA GLY A 463 -22.40 18.58 1.00
C GLY A 463 -22.18 19.26 2.35
N GLU A 464 -23.26 19.85 2.88
CA GLU A 464 -23.29 20.48 4.22
C GLU A 464 -23.79 19.50 5.30
N GLY A 465 -24.22 18.29 4.91
CA GLY A 465 -24.74 17.26 5.80
C GLY A 465 -23.67 16.61 6.68
N GLY A 466 -24.09 16.04 7.83
CA GLY A 466 -23.18 15.42 8.79
C GLY A 466 -22.56 14.07 8.36
N ALA A 467 -23.04 13.47 7.26
CA ALA A 467 -22.64 12.14 6.80
C ALA A 467 -21.46 12.17 5.81
N GLY A 468 -20.40 12.92 6.12
CA GLY A 468 -19.32 13.24 5.19
C GLY A 468 -18.69 12.05 4.46
N ALA A 469 -18.48 10.91 5.13
CA ALA A 469 -17.98 9.69 4.49
C ALA A 469 -19.01 9.09 3.52
N GLY A 470 -20.28 9.00 3.92
CA GLY A 470 -21.37 8.51 3.08
C GLY A 470 -21.63 9.41 1.86
N THR A 471 -21.60 10.73 2.04
CA THR A 471 -21.73 11.70 0.94
C THR A 471 -20.58 11.59 -0.05
N GLY A 472 -19.35 11.35 0.45
CA GLY A 472 -18.18 11.12 -0.40
C GLY A 472 -18.33 9.86 -1.25
N ALA A 473 -18.71 8.75 -0.63
CA ALA A 473 -18.96 7.49 -1.31
C ALA A 473 -20.12 7.58 -2.31
N TRP A 474 -21.21 8.29 -1.92
CA TRP A 474 -22.34 8.56 -2.82
C TRP A 474 -21.89 9.29 -4.09
N PHE A 475 -21.15 10.40 -3.92
CA PHE A 475 -20.64 11.17 -5.06
C PHE A 475 -19.85 10.27 -6.03
N ILE A 476 -18.91 9.45 -5.52
CA ILE A 476 -18.12 8.52 -6.35
C ILE A 476 -19.05 7.56 -7.10
N GLY A 477 -20.03 6.99 -6.42
CA GLY A 477 -21.00 6.05 -6.99
C GLY A 477 -21.83 6.61 -8.13
N GLU A 478 -21.99 7.95 -8.24
CA GLU A 478 -22.71 8.62 -9.34
C GLU A 478 -21.95 8.60 -10.68
N PHE A 479 -20.70 8.18 -10.69
CA PHE A 479 -19.84 8.07 -11.89
C PHE A 479 -19.62 6.62 -12.35
N ILE A 480 -20.36 5.69 -11.79
CA ILE A 480 -20.31 4.26 -12.12
C ILE A 480 -21.73 3.76 -12.43
N SER A 481 -21.89 3.06 -13.53
CA SER A 481 -23.16 2.41 -13.88
C SER A 481 -23.63 1.46 -12.77
N ARG A 482 -24.92 1.49 -12.45
CA ARG A 482 -25.48 0.72 -11.33
C ARG A 482 -25.43 -0.79 -11.52
N ASP A 483 -25.26 -1.27 -12.74
CA ASP A 483 -25.15 -2.69 -13.06
C ASP A 483 -23.73 -3.26 -12.81
N ILE A 484 -22.71 -2.39 -12.65
CA ILE A 484 -21.36 -2.84 -12.35
C ILE A 484 -21.22 -3.04 -10.84
N PRO A 485 -20.80 -4.23 -10.38
CA PRO A 485 -20.47 -4.45 -8.98
C PRO A 485 -19.36 -3.50 -8.54
N TRP A 486 -19.65 -2.70 -7.51
CA TRP A 486 -18.75 -1.64 -7.04
C TRP A 486 -18.70 -1.59 -5.51
N ALA A 487 -17.49 -1.32 -5.00
CA ALA A 487 -17.25 -1.00 -3.61
C ALA A 487 -16.22 0.14 -3.49
N HIS A 488 -16.41 0.97 -2.47
CA HIS A 488 -15.48 2.02 -2.06
C HIS A 488 -14.90 1.71 -0.69
N LEU A 489 -13.58 1.83 -0.56
CA LEU A 489 -12.84 1.74 0.70
C LEU A 489 -12.29 3.12 1.08
N ASP A 490 -12.87 3.74 2.12
CA ASP A 490 -12.31 4.96 2.72
C ASP A 490 -11.29 4.57 3.78
N ILE A 491 -10.00 4.76 3.45
CA ILE A 491 -8.85 4.36 4.26
C ILE A 491 -8.15 5.55 4.95
N ALA A 492 -8.80 6.71 5.04
CA ALA A 492 -8.17 7.95 5.49
C ALA A 492 -7.55 7.83 6.90
N ASN A 493 -8.17 7.08 7.79
CA ASN A 493 -7.73 6.83 9.15
C ASN A 493 -6.74 5.66 9.29
N MET A 494 -6.65 4.77 8.27
CA MET A 494 -5.85 3.54 8.32
C MET A 494 -4.49 3.67 7.62
N ALA A 495 -4.36 4.63 6.70
CA ALA A 495 -3.24 4.70 5.77
C ALA A 495 -1.93 5.18 6.42
N TYR A 496 -2.02 6.10 7.39
CA TYR A 496 -0.86 6.80 7.96
C TYR A 496 -1.09 7.11 9.43
N GLY A 497 -0.04 7.02 10.26
CA GLY A 497 -0.22 7.31 11.69
C GLY A 497 1.01 7.07 12.54
N GLY A 498 0.82 7.09 13.85
CA GLY A 498 1.84 6.80 14.85
C GLY A 498 2.42 5.39 14.76
N PRO A 499 3.48 5.10 15.54
CA PRO A 499 4.03 3.75 15.61
C PRO A 499 3.05 2.81 16.34
N SER A 500 3.08 1.54 15.94
CA SER A 500 2.40 0.46 16.66
C SER A 500 3.37 -0.67 16.97
N ASP A 501 2.87 -1.75 17.53
CA ASP A 501 3.69 -2.92 17.86
C ASP A 501 4.31 -3.61 16.63
N TRP A 502 3.76 -3.40 15.42
CA TRP A 502 4.19 -4.07 14.18
C TRP A 502 4.72 -3.11 13.10
N LYS A 503 4.51 -1.80 13.22
CA LYS A 503 4.96 -0.81 12.23
C LYS A 503 5.62 0.41 12.87
N PRO A 504 6.57 1.09 12.20
CA PRO A 504 7.04 2.41 12.62
C PRO A 504 5.96 3.47 12.39
N ALA A 505 6.20 4.70 12.86
CA ALA A 505 5.40 5.87 12.46
C ALA A 505 5.44 6.05 10.94
N GLY A 506 4.35 6.54 10.37
CA GLY A 506 4.20 6.77 8.94
C GLY A 506 3.22 5.82 8.27
N ALA A 507 3.51 5.46 7.03
CA ALA A 507 2.67 4.64 6.19
C ALA A 507 2.44 3.23 6.74
N ALA A 508 1.18 2.81 6.76
CA ALA A 508 0.80 1.46 7.15
C ALA A 508 0.96 0.45 6.00
N GLY A 509 0.80 0.89 4.75
CA GLY A 509 0.63 0.01 3.59
C GLY A 509 -0.72 -0.72 3.62
N TYR A 510 -1.72 -0.12 4.32
CA TYR A 510 -3.07 -0.67 4.42
C TYR A 510 -3.69 -0.85 3.03
N GLY A 511 -4.41 -1.94 2.86
CA GLY A 511 -5.07 -2.31 1.62
C GLY A 511 -4.24 -3.23 0.72
N VAL A 512 -2.91 -3.26 0.83
CA VAL A 512 -2.08 -4.12 -0.03
C VAL A 512 -2.40 -5.61 0.19
N ARG A 513 -2.46 -6.06 1.45
CA ARG A 513 -2.76 -7.46 1.78
C ARG A 513 -4.23 -7.80 1.58
N LEU A 514 -5.12 -6.89 1.97
CA LEU A 514 -6.57 -7.02 1.79
C LEU A 514 -6.91 -7.21 0.30
N LEU A 515 -6.40 -6.34 -0.57
CA LEU A 515 -6.67 -6.41 -1.99
C LEU A 515 -5.99 -7.61 -2.67
N ASP A 516 -4.77 -8.01 -2.27
CA ASP A 516 -4.13 -9.24 -2.76
C ASP A 516 -5.01 -10.47 -2.39
N GLN A 517 -5.53 -10.53 -1.15
CA GLN A 517 -6.42 -11.59 -0.72
C GLN A 517 -7.75 -11.57 -1.48
N PHE A 518 -8.39 -10.39 -1.55
CA PHE A 518 -9.65 -10.21 -2.24
C PHE A 518 -9.57 -10.67 -3.71
N VAL A 519 -8.52 -10.24 -4.44
CA VAL A 519 -8.36 -10.60 -5.86
C VAL A 519 -8.14 -12.09 -6.06
N ARG A 520 -7.42 -12.76 -5.15
CA ARG A 520 -7.19 -14.22 -5.23
C ARG A 520 -8.45 -15.04 -4.99
N ASP A 521 -9.29 -14.58 -4.07
CA ASP A 521 -10.49 -15.29 -3.64
C ASP A 521 -11.75 -14.81 -4.37
N PHE A 522 -11.60 -13.82 -5.27
CA PHE A 522 -12.74 -13.20 -5.94
C PHE A 522 -13.59 -14.21 -6.71
N THR A 523 -14.87 -14.21 -6.42
CA THR A 523 -15.90 -14.91 -7.18
C THR A 523 -16.80 -13.90 -7.88
N PRO A 524 -17.16 -14.14 -9.18
CA PRO A 524 -17.96 -13.19 -9.93
C PRO A 524 -19.27 -12.83 -9.25
N VAL A 525 -19.54 -11.53 -9.14
CA VAL A 525 -20.81 -10.98 -8.65
C VAL A 525 -21.69 -10.67 -9.88
N PRO A 526 -22.95 -11.11 -9.92
CA PRO A 526 -23.83 -10.82 -11.05
C PRO A 526 -24.00 -9.31 -11.25
N ARG A 527 -23.90 -8.84 -12.49
CA ARG A 527 -24.27 -7.46 -12.86
C ARG A 527 -25.77 -7.23 -12.63
N GLY A 528 -26.15 -6.01 -12.29
CA GLY A 528 -27.54 -5.66 -12.01
C GLY A 528 -28.08 -6.13 -10.65
N ALA A 529 -27.28 -6.81 -9.84
CA ALA A 529 -27.65 -7.26 -8.49
C ALA A 529 -27.54 -6.16 -7.40
N ALA A 530 -27.63 -4.89 -7.78
CA ALA A 530 -27.66 -3.80 -6.82
C ALA A 530 -28.94 -3.88 -5.95
N ASN A 531 -28.80 -3.70 -4.64
CA ASN A 531 -29.95 -3.72 -3.74
C ASN A 531 -30.96 -2.62 -4.10
N ALA A 532 -32.23 -2.99 -4.21
CA ALA A 532 -33.32 -2.05 -4.42
C ALA A 532 -33.45 -1.17 -3.16
N GLY A 533 -32.99 0.07 -3.24
CA GLY A 533 -33.09 1.05 -2.13
C GLY A 533 -31.77 1.60 -1.63
N GLN A 534 -30.66 1.27 -2.23
CA GLN A 534 -29.35 1.89 -1.97
C GLN A 534 -28.80 2.61 -3.20
#